data_014b0d866ec1423fad934a7012ac2958
#
_entry.id   014b0d866ec1423fad934a7012ac2958
#
_cell.length_a   1.000
_cell.length_b   1.000
_cell.length_c   1.000
_cell.angle_alpha   90.00
_cell.angle_beta   90.00
_cell.angle_gamma   90.00
#
_symmetry.space_group_name_H-M   'P 1'
#
loop_
_entity.id
_entity.type
_entity.pdbx_description
1 polymer ?
#
loop_
_entity_poly.entity_id
_entity_poly.type
_entity_poly.pdbx_seq_one_letter_code
_entity_poly.pdbx_strand_id
1 'polypeptide(L)'
;VTRRAAVIASDHVLRGLERAASRIGRSLTLGTDTTPLDAAAQGLLNSMAAADEAAAADIEKRSPGEPHRSLLLLIARRIDATRTRNADLAYGDPETLLHDLRVLQASLLQAGAARHAFGELQHLIWQVETFGFHLTELEVRQHSQVHATVLEELGRGEASSDLAIEVLDVFRAI
;
A
#
# COMPACT_ATOMS: atom_id res chain seq x y z
N VAL A 1 17.47 -6.38 12.19
CA VAL A 1 17.02 -5.17 11.42
C VAL A 1 16.44 -4.19 12.42
N THR A 2 16.91 -2.95 12.43
CA THR A 2 16.38 -1.94 13.34
C THR A 2 15.00 -1.46 12.90
N ARG A 3 14.13 -1.09 13.84
CA ARG A 3 12.82 -0.47 13.55
C ARG A 3 12.95 0.70 12.56
N ARG A 4 14.03 1.47 12.65
CA ARG A 4 14.31 2.56 11.70
C ARG A 4 14.52 2.06 10.27
N ALA A 5 15.25 0.95 10.09
CA ALA A 5 15.48 0.37 8.77
C ALA A 5 14.18 -0.18 8.16
N ALA A 6 13.32 -0.83 8.95
CA ALA A 6 12.01 -1.31 8.52
C ALA A 6 11.11 -0.14 8.07
N VAL A 7 11.08 0.96 8.83
CA VAL A 7 10.31 2.16 8.47
C VAL A 7 10.81 2.78 7.16
N ILE A 8 12.12 2.87 6.96
CA ILE A 8 12.71 3.40 5.72
C ILE A 8 12.37 2.50 4.54
N ALA A 9 12.47 1.18 4.70
CA ALA A 9 12.12 0.21 3.66
C ALA A 9 10.65 0.32 3.25
N SER A 10 9.73 0.37 4.22
CA SER A 10 8.30 0.58 3.97
C SER A 10 8.01 1.91 3.27
N ASP A 11 8.64 3.02 3.67
CA ASP A 11 8.50 4.32 2.98
C ASP A 11 8.94 4.23 1.52
N HIS A 12 10.03 3.54 1.21
CA HIS A 12 10.48 3.36 -0.17
C HIS A 12 9.51 2.53 -1.01
N VAL A 13 8.98 1.43 -0.48
CA VAL A 13 7.98 0.60 -1.17
C VAL A 13 6.72 1.40 -1.45
N LEU A 14 6.12 2.01 -0.42
CA LEU A 14 4.89 2.78 -0.56
C LEU A 14 5.05 3.97 -1.51
N ARG A 15 6.20 4.64 -1.49
CA ARG A 15 6.52 5.70 -2.46
C ARG A 15 6.63 5.17 -3.89
N GLY A 16 7.18 3.98 -4.07
CA GLY A 16 7.24 3.30 -5.37
C GLY A 16 5.85 2.95 -5.90
N LEU A 17 5.00 2.35 -5.07
CA LEU A 17 3.63 1.99 -5.40
C LEU A 17 2.77 3.23 -5.72
N GLU A 18 2.86 4.30 -4.91
CA GLU A 18 2.17 5.56 -5.15
C GLU A 18 2.55 6.15 -6.51
N ARG A 19 3.85 6.26 -6.79
CA ARG A 19 4.34 6.79 -8.07
C ARG A 19 3.87 5.96 -9.26
N ALA A 20 3.86 4.63 -9.13
CA ALA A 20 3.37 3.73 -10.16
C ALA A 20 1.86 3.94 -10.39
N ALA A 21 1.05 3.94 -9.33
CA ALA A 21 -0.40 4.18 -9.41
C ALA A 21 -0.72 5.55 -10.02
N SER A 22 -0.05 6.62 -9.58
CA SER A 22 -0.19 7.97 -10.11
C SER A 22 0.21 8.06 -11.60
N ARG A 23 1.28 7.39 -12.01
CA ARG A 23 1.74 7.36 -13.40
C ARG A 23 0.74 6.62 -14.28
N ILE A 24 0.29 5.44 -13.86
CA ILE A 24 -0.72 4.65 -14.57
C ILE A 24 -2.02 5.45 -14.68
N GLY A 25 -2.49 6.07 -13.58
CA GLY A 25 -3.69 6.91 -13.57
C GLY A 25 -3.61 8.02 -14.61
N ARG A 26 -2.49 8.72 -14.71
CA ARG A 26 -2.29 9.76 -15.75
C ARG A 26 -2.29 9.22 -17.17
N SER A 27 -1.98 7.95 -17.39
CA SER A 27 -1.96 7.31 -18.72
C SER A 27 -3.29 6.66 -19.12
N LEU A 28 -4.26 6.55 -18.20
CA LEU A 28 -5.56 5.92 -18.46
C LEU A 28 -6.53 6.74 -19.32
N THR A 29 -6.13 7.87 -19.85
CA THR A 29 -6.99 8.78 -20.67
C THR A 29 -7.48 8.15 -21.97
N LEU A 30 -6.71 7.25 -22.56
CA LEU A 30 -7.01 6.71 -23.89
C LEU A 30 -7.93 5.49 -23.83
N GLY A 31 -9.15 5.63 -24.31
CA GLY A 31 -10.13 4.56 -24.49
C GLY A 31 -11.07 4.30 -23.32
N THR A 32 -10.90 5.00 -22.19
CA THR A 32 -11.76 4.85 -21.01
C THR A 32 -12.38 6.16 -20.51
N ASP A 33 -12.10 7.24 -21.17
CA ASP A 33 -12.50 8.62 -20.81
C ASP A 33 -14.02 8.82 -20.77
N THR A 34 -14.78 8.06 -21.57
CA THR A 34 -16.24 8.14 -21.62
C THR A 34 -16.93 6.84 -21.18
N THR A 35 -16.18 5.83 -20.81
CA THR A 35 -16.76 4.54 -20.41
C THR A 35 -17.05 4.52 -18.91
N PRO A 36 -18.29 4.23 -18.49
CA PRO A 36 -18.66 4.20 -17.08
C PRO A 36 -17.94 3.05 -16.35
N LEU A 37 -17.75 3.23 -15.05
CA LEU A 37 -17.35 2.14 -14.15
C LEU A 37 -18.49 1.11 -14.03
N ASP A 38 -18.13 -0.13 -13.76
CA ASP A 38 -19.12 -1.10 -13.27
C ASP A 38 -19.60 -0.74 -11.85
N ALA A 39 -20.62 -1.44 -11.36
CA ALA A 39 -21.25 -1.12 -10.08
C ALA A 39 -20.27 -1.22 -8.89
N ALA A 40 -19.35 -2.18 -8.91
CA ALA A 40 -18.38 -2.37 -7.84
C ALA A 40 -17.35 -1.23 -7.80
N ALA A 41 -16.78 -0.89 -8.95
CA ALA A 41 -15.82 0.20 -9.08
C ALA A 41 -16.47 1.58 -8.83
N GLN A 42 -17.73 1.76 -9.22
CA GLN A 42 -18.48 2.99 -8.92
C GLN A 42 -18.73 3.13 -7.41
N GLY A 43 -19.09 2.04 -6.73
CA GLY A 43 -19.23 2.02 -5.26
C GLY A 43 -17.92 2.38 -4.57
N LEU A 44 -16.82 1.82 -5.04
CA LEU A 44 -15.48 2.11 -4.51
C LEU A 44 -15.08 3.58 -4.74
N LEU A 45 -15.30 4.11 -5.94
CA LEU A 45 -15.06 5.52 -6.26
C LEU A 45 -15.84 6.45 -5.33
N ASN A 46 -17.13 6.18 -5.14
CA ASN A 46 -18.00 6.99 -4.27
C ASN A 46 -17.51 6.96 -2.81
N SER A 47 -17.11 5.78 -2.32
CA SER A 47 -16.57 5.62 -0.96
C SER A 47 -15.27 6.40 -0.77
N MET A 48 -14.35 6.29 -1.71
CA MET A 48 -13.07 7.02 -1.64
C MET A 48 -13.25 8.53 -1.77
N ALA A 49 -14.16 8.98 -2.66
CA ALA A 49 -14.47 10.39 -2.84
C ALA A 49 -15.09 11.00 -1.59
N ALA A 50 -15.95 10.26 -0.90
CA ALA A 50 -16.53 10.71 0.38
C ALA A 50 -15.49 10.78 1.52
N ALA A 51 -14.46 9.91 1.49
CA ALA A 51 -13.39 9.92 2.48
C ALA A 51 -12.38 11.08 2.28
N ASP A 52 -12.16 11.54 1.04
CA ASP A 52 -11.28 12.69 0.71
C ASP A 52 -11.93 13.55 -0.38
N GLU A 53 -12.98 14.30 0.01
CA GLU A 53 -13.77 15.15 -0.90
C GLU A 53 -12.88 16.18 -1.63
N ALA A 54 -11.89 16.74 -0.93
CA ALA A 54 -11.01 17.76 -1.50
C ALA A 54 -10.14 17.18 -2.62
N ALA A 55 -9.57 15.99 -2.42
CA ALA A 55 -8.80 15.29 -3.44
C ALA A 55 -9.69 14.86 -4.61
N ALA A 56 -10.88 14.35 -4.35
CA ALA A 56 -11.83 13.94 -5.39
C ALA A 56 -12.23 15.12 -6.28
N ALA A 57 -12.57 16.28 -5.68
CA ALA A 57 -12.91 17.49 -6.42
C ALA A 57 -11.74 18.01 -7.28
N ASP A 58 -10.51 17.96 -6.76
CA ASP A 58 -9.32 18.38 -7.49
C ASP A 58 -9.00 17.43 -8.68
N ILE A 59 -9.16 16.13 -8.48
CA ILE A 59 -9.01 15.13 -9.55
C ILE A 59 -10.06 15.34 -10.64
N GLU A 60 -11.33 15.47 -10.28
CA GLU A 60 -12.41 15.69 -11.23
C GLU A 60 -12.22 16.99 -12.03
N LYS A 61 -11.76 18.06 -11.38
CA LYS A 61 -11.45 19.33 -12.05
C LYS A 61 -10.35 19.19 -13.10
N ARG A 62 -9.36 18.33 -12.85
CA ARG A 62 -8.21 18.11 -13.78
C ARG A 62 -8.50 17.08 -14.88
N SER A 63 -9.44 16.19 -14.64
CA SER A 63 -9.76 15.06 -15.53
C SER A 63 -11.26 14.78 -15.51
N PRO A 64 -12.09 15.73 -16.00
CA PRO A 64 -13.54 15.60 -15.92
C PRO A 64 -14.03 14.43 -16.79
N GLY A 65 -14.91 13.60 -16.22
CA GLY A 65 -15.52 12.48 -16.95
C GLY A 65 -14.61 11.28 -17.20
N GLU A 66 -13.48 11.17 -16.49
CA GLU A 66 -12.54 10.05 -16.59
C GLU A 66 -12.60 9.16 -15.32
N PRO A 67 -13.67 8.37 -15.10
CA PRO A 67 -13.92 7.74 -13.81
C PRO A 67 -12.89 6.65 -13.44
N HIS A 68 -12.38 5.87 -14.39
CA HIS A 68 -11.33 4.88 -14.12
C HIS A 68 -10.02 5.55 -13.68
N ARG A 69 -9.68 6.67 -14.30
CA ARG A 69 -8.53 7.49 -13.92
C ARG A 69 -8.72 8.08 -12.54
N SER A 70 -9.89 8.65 -12.25
CA SER A 70 -10.23 9.23 -10.95
C SER A 70 -10.11 8.20 -9.84
N LEU A 71 -10.63 6.99 -10.05
CA LEU A 71 -10.50 5.90 -9.09
C LEU A 71 -9.04 5.54 -8.80
N LEU A 72 -8.21 5.36 -9.84
CA LEU A 72 -6.79 5.02 -9.62
C LEU A 72 -6.00 6.15 -8.96
N LEU A 73 -6.31 7.41 -9.24
CA LEU A 73 -5.66 8.54 -8.58
C LEU A 73 -6.06 8.66 -7.10
N LEU A 74 -7.30 8.31 -6.74
CA LEU A 74 -7.73 8.21 -5.33
C LEU A 74 -7.05 7.03 -4.62
N ILE A 75 -6.88 5.87 -5.29
CA ILE A 75 -6.06 4.76 -4.78
C ILE A 75 -4.62 5.24 -4.51
N ALA A 76 -4.00 5.95 -5.45
CA ALA A 76 -2.67 6.51 -5.27
C ALA A 76 -2.60 7.47 -4.06
N ARG A 77 -3.63 8.28 -3.87
CA ARG A 77 -3.78 9.17 -2.73
C ARG A 77 -3.84 8.40 -1.40
N ARG A 78 -4.58 7.29 -1.34
CA ARG A 78 -4.63 6.41 -0.17
C ARG A 78 -3.29 5.73 0.11
N ILE A 79 -2.53 5.32 -0.92
CA ILE A 79 -1.17 4.79 -0.74
C ILE A 79 -0.25 5.86 -0.13
N ASP A 80 -0.34 7.11 -0.57
CA ASP A 80 0.43 8.21 0.04
C ASP A 80 0.00 8.47 1.48
N ALA A 81 -1.30 8.40 1.79
CA ALA A 81 -1.80 8.49 3.15
C ALA A 81 -1.25 7.36 4.06
N THR A 82 -1.14 6.13 3.52
CA THR A 82 -0.50 5.00 4.22
C THR A 82 0.97 5.31 4.52
N ARG A 83 1.71 5.82 3.54
CA ARG A 83 3.11 6.21 3.67
C ARG A 83 3.30 7.31 4.72
N THR A 84 2.44 8.31 4.71
CA THR A 84 2.47 9.46 5.64
C THR A 84 1.78 9.18 6.97
N ARG A 85 1.24 7.96 7.17
CA ARG A 85 0.54 7.52 8.39
C ARG A 85 -0.68 8.37 8.74
N ASN A 86 -1.40 8.83 7.74
CA ASN A 86 -2.71 9.45 7.92
C ASN A 86 -3.75 8.36 8.19
N ALA A 87 -4.07 8.12 9.45
CA ALA A 87 -4.93 7.02 9.88
C ALA A 87 -6.35 7.06 9.28
N ASP A 88 -6.86 8.24 8.95
CA ASP A 88 -8.21 8.41 8.43
C ASP A 88 -8.37 7.89 6.99
N LEU A 89 -7.27 7.90 6.21
CA LEU A 89 -7.28 7.53 4.80
C LEU A 89 -6.40 6.31 4.48
N ALA A 90 -5.50 5.92 5.37
CA ALA A 90 -4.51 4.88 5.11
C ALA A 90 -5.17 3.52 4.78
N TYR A 91 -4.48 2.72 3.98
CA TYR A 91 -4.74 1.28 3.91
C TYR A 91 -4.25 0.62 5.19
N GLY A 92 -5.08 -0.22 5.81
CA GLY A 92 -4.71 -1.00 6.99
C GLY A 92 -3.75 -2.14 6.66
N ASP A 93 -3.87 -2.70 5.46
CA ASP A 93 -3.14 -3.87 4.98
C ASP A 93 -3.01 -3.86 3.45
N PRO A 94 -2.05 -4.65 2.88
CA PRO A 94 -1.88 -4.78 1.43
C PRO A 94 -3.04 -5.46 0.72
N GLU A 95 -3.77 -6.34 1.40
CA GLU A 95 -4.91 -7.10 0.86
C GLU A 95 -6.04 -6.16 0.46
N THR A 96 -6.31 -5.14 1.28
CA THR A 96 -7.30 -4.09 0.98
C THR A 96 -6.90 -3.31 -0.27
N LEU A 97 -5.62 -2.94 -0.42
CA LEU A 97 -5.11 -2.30 -1.65
C LEU A 97 -5.25 -3.23 -2.87
N LEU A 98 -4.89 -4.51 -2.73
CA LEU A 98 -5.05 -5.50 -3.80
C LEU A 98 -6.50 -5.66 -4.23
N HIS A 99 -7.43 -5.68 -3.28
CA HIS A 99 -8.86 -5.72 -3.58
C HIS A 99 -9.27 -4.53 -4.46
N ASP A 100 -8.92 -3.31 -4.07
CA ASP A 100 -9.27 -2.08 -4.79
C ASP A 100 -8.67 -2.07 -6.21
N LEU A 101 -7.41 -2.49 -6.37
CA LEU A 101 -6.76 -2.60 -7.67
C LEU A 101 -7.43 -3.65 -8.58
N ARG A 102 -7.86 -4.78 -8.02
CA ARG A 102 -8.57 -5.83 -8.76
C ARG A 102 -9.99 -5.41 -9.17
N VAL A 103 -10.68 -4.64 -8.33
CA VAL A 103 -11.99 -4.03 -8.69
C VAL A 103 -11.81 -3.10 -9.89
N LEU A 104 -10.81 -2.23 -9.88
CA LEU A 104 -10.49 -1.37 -11.02
C LEU A 104 -10.14 -2.19 -12.26
N GLN A 105 -9.31 -3.24 -12.11
CA GLN A 105 -8.91 -4.12 -13.22
C GLN A 105 -10.12 -4.79 -13.87
N ALA A 106 -11.04 -5.32 -13.08
CA ALA A 106 -12.27 -5.95 -13.57
C ALA A 106 -13.14 -4.95 -14.34
N SER A 107 -13.29 -3.72 -13.82
CA SER A 107 -14.03 -2.65 -14.49
C SER A 107 -13.39 -2.26 -15.83
N LEU A 108 -12.06 -2.16 -15.91
CA LEU A 108 -11.35 -1.91 -17.17
C LEU A 108 -11.57 -3.03 -18.20
N LEU A 109 -11.63 -4.29 -17.76
CA LEU A 109 -11.93 -5.42 -18.64
C LEU A 109 -13.36 -5.35 -19.20
N GLN A 110 -14.34 -5.02 -18.36
CA GLN A 110 -15.73 -4.80 -18.80
C GLN A 110 -15.85 -3.63 -19.77
N ALA A 111 -15.04 -2.58 -19.59
CA ALA A 111 -14.93 -1.45 -20.48
C ALA A 111 -14.22 -1.76 -21.82
N GLY A 112 -13.76 -3.00 -22.04
CA GLY A 112 -13.00 -3.40 -23.22
C GLY A 112 -11.55 -2.92 -23.23
N ALA A 113 -11.04 -2.38 -22.12
CA ALA A 113 -9.70 -1.82 -21.98
C ALA A 113 -8.65 -2.85 -21.49
N ALA A 114 -8.65 -4.06 -22.08
CA ALA A 114 -7.79 -5.18 -21.66
C ALA A 114 -6.30 -4.82 -21.64
N ARG A 115 -5.83 -3.96 -22.57
CA ARG A 115 -4.43 -3.49 -22.58
C ARG A 115 -4.08 -2.71 -21.30
N HIS A 116 -4.99 -1.90 -20.78
CA HIS A 116 -4.79 -1.17 -19.53
C HIS A 116 -4.89 -2.09 -18.33
N ALA A 117 -5.84 -3.03 -18.35
CA ALA A 117 -6.05 -3.99 -17.27
C ALA A 117 -4.84 -4.93 -17.07
N PHE A 118 -4.28 -5.47 -18.16
CA PHE A 118 -3.17 -6.43 -18.13
C PHE A 118 -1.80 -5.83 -18.46
N GLY A 119 -1.69 -4.52 -18.57
CA GLY A 119 -0.43 -3.82 -18.75
C GLY A 119 0.21 -3.42 -17.41
N GLU A 120 0.46 -2.11 -17.26
CA GLU A 120 1.13 -1.57 -16.08
C GLU A 120 0.33 -1.76 -14.78
N LEU A 121 -1.01 -1.79 -14.85
CA LEU A 121 -1.86 -2.09 -13.69
C LEU A 121 -1.60 -3.51 -13.16
N GLN A 122 -1.48 -4.49 -14.04
CA GLN A 122 -1.13 -5.86 -13.64
C GLN A 122 0.27 -5.92 -12.98
N HIS A 123 1.23 -5.16 -13.50
CA HIS A 123 2.55 -5.08 -12.88
C HIS A 123 2.48 -4.45 -11.46
N LEU A 124 1.65 -3.44 -11.28
CA LEU A 124 1.41 -2.85 -9.96
C LEU A 124 0.79 -3.87 -9.00
N ILE A 125 -0.21 -4.64 -9.44
CA ILE A 125 -0.83 -5.72 -8.66
C ILE A 125 0.24 -6.73 -8.23
N TRP A 126 1.07 -7.23 -9.16
CA TRP A 126 2.16 -8.16 -8.83
C TRP A 126 3.18 -7.58 -7.85
N GLN A 127 3.49 -6.28 -7.93
CA GLN A 127 4.36 -5.62 -6.97
C GLN A 127 3.76 -5.63 -5.55
N VAL A 128 2.45 -5.36 -5.43
CA VAL A 128 1.78 -5.41 -4.13
C VAL A 128 1.68 -6.84 -3.62
N GLU A 129 1.37 -7.81 -4.47
CA GLU A 129 1.35 -9.26 -4.11
C GLU A 129 2.71 -9.76 -3.61
N THR A 130 3.79 -9.27 -4.22
CA THR A 130 5.15 -9.72 -3.90
C THR A 130 5.72 -9.06 -2.66
N PHE A 131 5.53 -7.75 -2.51
CA PHE A 131 6.21 -6.94 -1.50
C PHE A 131 5.30 -6.42 -0.39
N GLY A 132 3.98 -6.47 -0.58
CA GLY A 132 3.04 -5.85 0.35
C GLY A 132 3.38 -4.37 0.55
N PHE A 133 3.48 -3.96 1.82
CA PHE A 133 3.98 -2.64 2.23
C PHE A 133 5.40 -2.70 2.78
N HIS A 134 6.08 -3.84 2.63
CA HIS A 134 7.43 -4.10 3.11
C HIS A 134 8.31 -4.56 1.95
N LEU A 135 9.58 -4.20 1.96
CA LEU A 135 10.52 -4.58 0.90
C LEU A 135 10.73 -6.10 0.84
N THR A 136 10.69 -6.74 2.01
CA THR A 136 10.86 -8.18 2.17
C THR A 136 10.41 -8.61 3.56
N GLU A 137 9.90 -9.82 3.68
CA GLU A 137 9.79 -10.46 4.99
C GLU A 137 11.19 -10.73 5.53
N LEU A 138 11.45 -10.24 6.74
CA LEU A 138 12.74 -10.42 7.38
C LEU A 138 12.66 -11.59 8.34
N GLU A 139 13.47 -12.60 8.06
CA GLU A 139 13.66 -13.69 9.00
C GLU A 139 14.51 -13.20 10.18
N VAL A 140 13.97 -13.27 11.37
CA VAL A 140 14.71 -13.00 12.60
C VAL A 140 15.45 -14.27 13.00
N ARG A 141 16.76 -14.26 12.77
CA ARG A 141 17.65 -15.34 13.22
C ARG A 141 18.54 -14.81 14.33
N GLN A 142 18.47 -15.46 15.48
CA GLN A 142 19.36 -15.21 16.58
C GLN A 142 19.89 -16.54 17.16
N HIS A 143 21.11 -16.53 17.62
CA HIS A 143 21.72 -17.73 18.20
C HIS A 143 21.00 -18.13 19.51
N SER A 144 20.74 -19.41 19.71
CA SER A 144 19.99 -19.92 20.87
C SER A 144 20.64 -19.54 22.22
N GLN A 145 21.96 -19.42 22.27
CA GLN A 145 22.68 -18.95 23.46
C GLN A 145 22.36 -17.50 23.81
N VAL A 146 22.15 -16.63 22.80
CA VAL A 146 21.75 -15.24 23.03
C VAL A 146 20.38 -15.19 23.68
N HIS A 147 19.42 -15.98 23.17
CA HIS A 147 18.10 -16.09 23.78
C HIS A 147 18.18 -16.63 25.22
N ALA A 148 19.00 -17.65 25.46
CA ALA A 148 19.18 -18.22 26.82
C ALA A 148 19.73 -17.16 27.81
N THR A 149 20.74 -16.39 27.38
CA THR A 149 21.33 -15.31 28.19
C THR A 149 20.30 -14.25 28.55
N VAL A 150 19.52 -13.79 27.52
CA VAL A 150 18.48 -12.76 27.73
C VAL A 150 17.36 -13.28 28.65
N LEU A 151 16.94 -14.53 28.48
CA LEU A 151 15.94 -15.16 29.36
C LEU A 151 16.44 -15.28 30.83
N GLU A 152 17.72 -15.58 31.04
CA GLU A 152 18.32 -15.60 32.40
C GLU A 152 18.34 -14.19 33.01
N GLU A 153 18.69 -13.15 32.25
CA GLU A 153 18.63 -11.76 32.69
C GLU A 153 17.21 -11.34 33.08
N LEU A 154 16.23 -11.66 32.22
CA LEU A 154 14.81 -11.41 32.49
C LEU A 154 14.33 -12.13 33.74
N GLY A 155 14.74 -13.39 33.95
CA GLY A 155 14.40 -14.18 35.14
C GLY A 155 14.98 -13.63 36.45
N ARG A 156 16.09 -12.88 36.39
CA ARG A 156 16.71 -12.17 37.54
C ARG A 156 16.13 -10.77 37.75
N GLY A 157 15.27 -10.29 36.86
CA GLY A 157 14.74 -8.92 36.88
C GLY A 157 15.74 -7.85 36.41
N GLU A 158 16.82 -8.24 35.77
CA GLU A 158 17.97 -7.39 35.39
C GLU A 158 18.15 -7.25 33.84
N ALA A 159 17.09 -7.27 33.06
CA ALA A 159 17.19 -7.17 31.61
C ALA A 159 17.64 -5.75 31.15
N SER A 160 18.86 -5.37 31.54
CA SER A 160 19.44 -4.05 31.28
C SER A 160 20.72 -4.09 30.43
N SER A 161 21.20 -5.28 30.03
CA SER A 161 22.36 -5.36 29.14
C SER A 161 21.98 -4.86 27.73
N ASP A 162 22.95 -4.28 27.03
CA ASP A 162 22.75 -3.83 25.62
C ASP A 162 22.24 -4.97 24.75
N LEU A 163 22.70 -6.20 25.01
CA LEU A 163 22.24 -7.40 24.30
C LEU A 163 20.76 -7.70 24.57
N ALA A 164 20.33 -7.62 25.85
CA ALA A 164 18.93 -7.84 26.20
C ALA A 164 18.03 -6.77 25.59
N ILE A 165 18.46 -5.52 25.61
CA ILE A 165 17.72 -4.41 25.00
C ILE A 165 17.57 -4.64 23.51
N GLU A 166 18.65 -4.98 22.79
CA GLU A 166 18.62 -5.24 21.34
C GLU A 166 17.66 -6.38 20.99
N VAL A 167 17.75 -7.52 21.70
CA VAL A 167 16.88 -8.68 21.46
C VAL A 167 15.42 -8.34 21.74
N LEU A 168 15.12 -7.67 22.85
CA LEU A 168 13.77 -7.27 23.20
C LEU A 168 13.18 -6.26 22.22
N ASP A 169 13.99 -5.34 21.69
CA ASP A 169 13.54 -4.38 20.68
C ASP A 169 13.19 -5.06 19.35
N VAL A 170 13.92 -6.13 18.98
CA VAL A 170 13.55 -6.96 17.84
C VAL A 170 12.18 -7.61 18.04
N PHE A 171 11.95 -8.25 19.20
CA PHE A 171 10.65 -8.87 19.52
C PHE A 171 9.49 -7.88 19.65
N ARG A 172 9.75 -6.63 20.02
CA ARG A 172 8.72 -5.57 20.04
C ARG A 172 8.40 -5.01 18.66
N ALA A 173 9.28 -5.25 17.67
CA ALA A 173 9.12 -4.76 16.31
C ALA A 173 8.41 -5.74 15.38
N ILE A 174 8.26 -7.01 15.81
CA ILE A 174 7.52 -8.08 15.12
C ILE A 174 6.05 -8.05 15.52
#